data_c5d667dc2050e0300d4c93729bf00950
#
_entry.id   c5d667dc2050e0300d4c93729bf00950
#
_cell.length_a   1.000
_cell.length_b   1.000
_cell.length_c   1.000
_cell.angle_alpha   90.00
_cell.angle_beta   90.00
_cell.angle_gamma   90.00
#
_symmetry.space_group_name_H-M   'P 1'
#
loop_
_entity.id
_entity.type
_entity.pdbx_description
1 polymer ?
#
loop_
_entity_poly.entity_id
_entity_poly.type
_entity_poly.pdbx_seq_one_letter_code
_entity_poly.pdbx_strand_id
1 'polypeptide(L)'
;MVDNIYGISKNKYLDNIYLETKEYGVNWDLVDSEDMVEDGFRWQEQQENCGGHDVRELFNFDITFIEYLYTMLKMYVEYAGKDIDLNYHTFEYQNKKYTQLEAINYICDVLEEALVVRTREENVLENANTKEPISECPELPEIDYDKVGDAIALFGKILPAMWW
;
A
#
# COMPACT_ATOMS: atom_id res chain seq x y z
N MET A 1 19.37 -21.41 -4.07
CA MET A 1 18.75 -21.03 -2.79
C MET A 1 17.51 -20.26 -3.15
N VAL A 2 16.37 -20.93 -3.18
CA VAL A 2 15.08 -20.27 -3.42
C VAL A 2 14.59 -19.87 -2.03
N ASP A 3 15.20 -18.82 -1.49
CA ASP A 3 14.86 -18.33 -0.19
C ASP A 3 13.55 -17.55 -0.32
N ASN A 4 12.49 -18.19 0.15
CA ASN A 4 11.28 -17.54 0.66
C ASN A 4 10.42 -16.76 -0.35
N ILE A 5 9.98 -17.38 -1.43
CA ILE A 5 8.91 -16.83 -2.28
C ILE A 5 7.62 -16.64 -1.45
N TYR A 6 7.46 -17.36 -0.34
CA TYR A 6 6.26 -17.40 0.51
C TYR A 6 6.49 -16.93 1.94
N GLY A 7 7.66 -16.35 2.22
CA GLY A 7 7.98 -15.87 3.56
C GLY A 7 7.32 -14.54 3.91
N ILE A 8 7.23 -14.28 5.20
CA ILE A 8 6.88 -12.97 5.72
C ILE A 8 7.88 -11.96 5.20
N SER A 9 7.40 -10.92 4.52
CA SER A 9 8.23 -9.83 4.04
C SER A 9 7.98 -8.56 4.84
N LYS A 10 8.98 -7.68 4.88
CA LYS A 10 8.91 -6.38 5.55
C LYS A 10 8.92 -5.27 4.52
N ASN A 11 8.15 -4.22 4.76
CA ASN A 11 8.09 -3.06 3.89
C ASN A 11 8.50 -1.80 4.64
N LYS A 12 9.79 -1.45 4.53
CA LYS A 12 10.37 -0.28 5.23
C LYS A 12 9.67 1.06 4.97
N TYR A 13 8.94 1.19 3.87
CA TYR A 13 8.22 2.42 3.53
C TYR A 13 6.89 2.51 4.27
N LEU A 14 6.21 1.38 4.45
CA LEU A 14 4.94 1.31 5.17
C LEU A 14 5.13 1.23 6.69
N ASP A 15 6.21 0.61 7.16
CA ASP A 15 6.53 0.52 8.60
C ASP A 15 6.60 1.92 9.25
N ASN A 16 7.04 2.92 8.51
CA ASN A 16 7.07 4.31 9.00
C ASN A 16 5.67 4.93 9.15
N ILE A 17 4.70 4.52 8.32
CA ILE A 17 3.31 5.00 8.37
C ILE A 17 2.56 4.33 9.50
N TYR A 18 2.68 3.01 9.60
CA TYR A 18 1.97 2.22 10.60
C TYR A 18 2.59 2.28 12.00
N LEU A 19 3.77 2.90 12.14
CA LEU A 19 4.57 2.99 13.37
C LEU A 19 4.91 1.63 13.98
N GLU A 20 4.81 0.58 13.19
CA GLU A 20 5.14 -0.80 13.54
C GLU A 20 5.62 -1.56 12.31
N THR A 21 6.34 -2.64 12.54
CA THR A 21 6.76 -3.52 11.45
C THR A 21 5.59 -4.38 11.00
N LYS A 22 5.05 -4.08 9.81
CA LYS A 22 4.00 -4.87 9.19
C LYS A 22 4.61 -6.06 8.45
N GLU A 23 4.13 -7.25 8.74
CA GLU A 23 4.56 -8.48 8.11
C GLU A 23 3.58 -8.87 6.99
N TYR A 24 4.13 -9.25 5.84
CA TYR A 24 3.38 -9.62 4.64
C TYR A 24 3.67 -11.07 4.27
N GLY A 25 2.68 -11.74 3.72
CA GLY A 25 2.78 -13.15 3.31
C GLY A 25 2.09 -14.10 4.28
N VAL A 26 2.28 -15.40 4.07
CA VAL A 26 1.70 -16.44 4.93
C VAL A 26 2.60 -16.69 6.13
N ASN A 27 2.10 -16.40 7.34
CA ASN A 27 2.76 -16.82 8.56
C ASN A 27 2.28 -18.24 8.92
N TRP A 28 3.05 -19.22 8.56
CA TRP A 28 2.74 -20.64 8.79
C TRP A 28 2.72 -21.02 10.29
N ASP A 29 3.41 -20.26 11.15
CA ASP A 29 3.41 -20.50 12.60
C ASP A 29 2.07 -20.17 13.26
N LEU A 30 1.22 -19.38 12.58
CA LEU A 30 -0.13 -19.04 13.02
C LEU A 30 -1.21 -19.96 12.45
N VAL A 31 -0.82 -20.91 11.58
CA VAL A 31 -1.74 -21.83 10.91
C VAL A 31 -1.82 -23.12 11.73
N ASP A 32 -2.73 -23.17 12.69
CA ASP A 32 -2.87 -24.28 13.64
C ASP A 32 -4.14 -25.12 13.49
N SER A 33 -5.05 -24.74 12.58
CA SER A 33 -6.27 -25.48 12.26
C SER A 33 -6.19 -26.16 10.89
N GLU A 34 -6.90 -27.30 10.72
CA GLU A 34 -6.97 -28.01 9.42
C GLU A 34 -7.49 -27.11 8.30
N ASP A 35 -8.52 -26.31 8.56
CA ASP A 35 -9.11 -25.38 7.59
C ASP A 35 -8.10 -24.28 7.19
N MET A 36 -7.34 -23.74 8.14
CA MET A 36 -6.31 -22.73 7.86
C MET A 36 -5.12 -23.32 7.10
N VAL A 37 -4.77 -24.59 7.35
CA VAL A 37 -3.72 -25.28 6.57
C VAL A 37 -4.15 -25.42 5.10
N GLU A 38 -5.41 -25.84 4.84
CA GLU A 38 -5.93 -25.94 3.48
C GLU A 38 -5.96 -24.58 2.77
N ASP A 39 -6.42 -23.52 3.45
CA ASP A 39 -6.39 -22.16 2.94
C ASP A 39 -4.96 -21.68 2.67
N GLY A 40 -4.02 -22.01 3.52
CA GLY A 40 -2.61 -21.68 3.32
C GLY A 40 -2.03 -22.32 2.05
N PHE A 41 -2.33 -23.59 1.77
CA PHE A 41 -1.92 -24.24 0.52
C PHE A 41 -2.58 -23.60 -0.70
N ARG A 42 -3.86 -23.22 -0.61
CA ARG A 42 -4.58 -22.53 -1.68
C ARG A 42 -3.95 -21.15 -1.97
N TRP A 43 -3.58 -20.40 -0.94
CA TRP A 43 -2.89 -19.10 -1.13
C TRP A 43 -1.52 -19.29 -1.75
N GLN A 44 -0.77 -20.31 -1.33
CA GLN A 44 0.50 -20.66 -1.95
C GLN A 44 0.36 -20.97 -3.43
N GLU A 45 -0.61 -21.80 -3.80
CA GLU A 45 -0.91 -22.13 -5.20
C GLU A 45 -1.27 -20.86 -6.00
N GLN A 46 -2.07 -19.97 -5.42
CA GLN A 46 -2.39 -18.68 -6.05
C GLN A 46 -1.14 -17.83 -6.27
N GLN A 47 -0.26 -17.70 -5.29
CA GLN A 47 0.97 -16.95 -5.42
C GLN A 47 1.88 -17.53 -6.50
N GLU A 48 2.01 -18.85 -6.58
CA GLU A 48 2.78 -19.51 -7.63
C GLU A 48 2.24 -19.23 -9.05
N ASN A 49 0.93 -19.16 -9.20
CA ASN A 49 0.25 -18.98 -10.48
C ASN A 49 -0.04 -17.52 -10.84
N CYS A 50 -0.05 -16.61 -9.84
CA CYS A 50 -0.45 -15.22 -9.99
C CYS A 50 0.67 -14.22 -9.68
N GLY A 51 1.94 -14.62 -9.87
CA GLY A 51 3.09 -13.69 -9.74
C GLY A 51 3.34 -13.21 -8.31
N GLY A 52 3.03 -14.03 -7.31
CA GLY A 52 3.21 -13.71 -5.90
C GLY A 52 1.96 -13.15 -5.21
N HIS A 53 0.85 -13.03 -5.93
CA HIS A 53 -0.41 -12.48 -5.40
C HIS A 53 -1.41 -13.58 -5.03
N ASP A 54 -2.25 -13.33 -4.03
CA ASP A 54 -3.33 -14.23 -3.63
C ASP A 54 -4.62 -13.48 -3.28
N VAL A 55 -5.71 -14.25 -3.04
CA VAL A 55 -7.05 -13.72 -2.83
C VAL A 55 -7.17 -12.78 -1.62
N ARG A 56 -6.26 -12.85 -0.64
CA ARG A 56 -6.30 -11.98 0.54
C ARG A 56 -6.09 -10.51 0.17
N GLU A 57 -5.34 -10.23 -0.91
CA GLU A 57 -5.12 -8.89 -1.42
C GLU A 57 -6.37 -8.26 -2.05
N LEU A 58 -7.39 -9.08 -2.37
CA LEU A 58 -8.67 -8.59 -2.89
C LEU A 58 -9.59 -8.06 -1.79
N PHE A 59 -9.35 -8.44 -0.53
CA PHE A 59 -9.99 -7.80 0.61
C PHE A 59 -9.36 -6.44 0.82
N ASN A 60 -10.15 -5.38 0.83
CA ASN A 60 -9.66 -4.00 0.88
C ASN A 60 -8.68 -3.70 -0.28
N PHE A 61 -9.04 -4.11 -1.49
CA PHE A 61 -8.18 -3.95 -2.69
C PHE A 61 -7.74 -2.52 -2.91
N ASP A 62 -8.57 -1.54 -2.58
CA ASP A 62 -8.26 -0.12 -2.61
C ASP A 62 -7.04 0.22 -1.74
N ILE A 63 -7.00 -0.25 -0.50
CA ILE A 63 -5.87 -0.04 0.42
C ILE A 63 -4.63 -0.82 -0.05
N THR A 64 -4.78 -2.07 -0.45
CA THR A 64 -3.68 -2.88 -1.00
C THR A 64 -3.06 -2.20 -2.22
N PHE A 65 -3.87 -1.62 -3.10
CA PHE A 65 -3.39 -0.88 -4.27
C PHE A 65 -2.66 0.41 -3.87
N ILE A 66 -3.18 1.16 -2.91
CA ILE A 66 -2.55 2.37 -2.37
C ILE A 66 -1.18 2.02 -1.76
N GLU A 67 -1.11 0.99 -0.92
CA GLU A 67 0.15 0.51 -0.32
C GLU A 67 1.18 0.12 -1.39
N TYR A 68 0.74 -0.62 -2.39
CA TYR A 68 1.60 -1.05 -3.50
C TYR A 68 2.13 0.15 -4.29
N LEU A 69 1.25 1.05 -4.73
CA LEU A 69 1.64 2.22 -5.52
C LEU A 69 2.57 3.14 -4.74
N TYR A 70 2.26 3.43 -3.48
CA TYR A 70 3.11 4.21 -2.59
C TYR A 70 4.52 3.60 -2.49
N THR A 71 4.59 2.30 -2.21
CA THR A 71 5.85 1.57 -2.10
C THR A 71 6.67 1.65 -3.38
N MET A 72 6.04 1.40 -4.54
CA MET A 72 6.73 1.41 -5.82
C MET A 72 7.24 2.82 -6.18
N LEU A 73 6.49 3.86 -5.89
CA LEU A 73 6.92 5.24 -6.13
C LEU A 73 8.08 5.64 -5.21
N LYS A 74 8.04 5.28 -3.92
CA LYS A 74 9.17 5.51 -2.98
C LYS A 74 10.42 4.77 -3.43
N MET A 75 10.29 3.51 -3.87
CA MET A 75 11.39 2.74 -4.43
C MET A 75 11.95 3.40 -5.70
N TYR A 76 11.08 3.86 -6.59
CA TYR A 76 11.51 4.51 -7.82
C TYR A 76 12.35 5.75 -7.53
N VAL A 77 11.93 6.60 -6.60
CA VAL A 77 12.72 7.78 -6.19
C VAL A 77 14.05 7.36 -5.55
N GLU A 78 14.04 6.35 -4.68
CA GLU A 78 15.25 5.91 -3.96
C GLU A 78 16.29 5.28 -4.89
N TYR A 79 15.86 4.49 -5.87
CA TYR A 79 16.78 3.71 -6.73
C TYR A 79 17.00 4.36 -8.09
N ALA A 80 15.93 4.62 -8.86
CA ALA A 80 16.07 5.24 -10.17
C ALA A 80 16.58 6.69 -10.10
N GLY A 81 16.18 7.44 -9.07
CA GLY A 81 16.65 8.80 -8.84
C GLY A 81 18.15 8.95 -8.59
N LYS A 82 18.88 7.84 -8.39
CA LYS A 82 20.35 7.85 -8.31
C LYS A 82 21.02 7.93 -9.70
N ASP A 83 20.33 7.42 -10.70
CA ASP A 83 20.88 7.24 -12.06
C ASP A 83 20.26 8.21 -13.06
N ILE A 84 19.05 8.71 -12.81
CA ILE A 84 18.32 9.63 -13.70
C ILE A 84 17.92 10.91 -12.98
N ASP A 85 17.87 12.02 -13.74
CA ASP A 85 17.37 13.30 -13.24
C ASP A 85 15.83 13.33 -13.30
N LEU A 86 15.18 13.10 -12.15
CA LEU A 86 13.73 13.13 -12.02
C LEU A 86 13.11 14.54 -12.20
N ASN A 87 13.92 15.58 -12.36
CA ASN A 87 13.45 16.93 -12.67
C ASN A 87 13.50 17.26 -14.17
N TYR A 88 14.03 16.36 -15.01
CA TYR A 88 14.17 16.60 -16.44
C TYR A 88 12.81 16.66 -17.16
N HIS A 89 11.91 15.73 -16.89
CA HIS A 89 10.57 15.71 -17.49
C HIS A 89 9.59 16.57 -16.70
N THR A 90 8.73 17.29 -17.42
CA THR A 90 7.67 18.09 -16.82
C THR A 90 6.30 17.72 -17.39
N PHE A 91 5.29 17.78 -16.54
CA PHE A 91 3.91 17.37 -16.84
C PHE A 91 2.94 18.47 -16.43
N GLU A 92 1.90 18.66 -17.22
CA GLU A 92 0.80 19.56 -16.87
C GLU A 92 -0.42 18.73 -16.44
N TYR A 93 -0.93 19.06 -15.26
CA TYR A 93 -2.15 18.47 -14.73
C TYR A 93 -2.93 19.51 -13.93
N GLN A 94 -4.23 19.65 -14.21
CA GLN A 94 -5.13 20.62 -13.56
C GLN A 94 -4.55 22.05 -13.51
N ASN A 95 -4.01 22.54 -14.63
CA ASN A 95 -3.39 23.87 -14.77
C ASN A 95 -2.14 24.10 -13.88
N LYS A 96 -1.56 23.04 -13.33
CA LYS A 96 -0.31 23.08 -12.58
C LYS A 96 0.75 22.28 -13.33
N LYS A 97 1.97 22.82 -13.33
CA LYS A 97 3.13 22.16 -13.91
C LYS A 97 3.94 21.49 -12.81
N TYR A 98 4.34 20.25 -13.04
CA TYR A 98 5.14 19.44 -12.14
C TYR A 98 6.38 18.93 -12.87
N THR A 99 7.51 18.84 -12.18
CA THR A 99 8.56 17.89 -12.57
C THR A 99 8.12 16.47 -12.22
N GLN A 100 8.81 15.45 -12.73
CA GLN A 100 8.50 14.06 -12.37
C GLN A 100 8.63 13.83 -10.86
N LEU A 101 9.69 14.37 -10.24
CA LEU A 101 9.89 14.26 -8.79
C LEU A 101 8.79 14.95 -7.99
N GLU A 102 8.39 16.17 -8.39
CA GLU A 102 7.30 16.89 -7.72
C GLU A 102 5.96 16.15 -7.83
N ALA A 103 5.67 15.57 -9.02
CA ALA A 103 4.48 14.77 -9.21
C ALA A 103 4.48 13.51 -8.33
N ILE A 104 5.59 12.77 -8.30
CA ILE A 104 5.74 11.58 -7.46
C ILE A 104 5.57 11.93 -5.97
N ASN A 105 6.22 13.00 -5.49
CA ASN A 105 6.10 13.42 -4.10
C ASN A 105 4.66 13.80 -3.75
N TYR A 106 3.98 14.57 -4.61
CA TYR A 106 2.59 14.92 -4.40
C TYR A 106 1.69 13.67 -4.33
N ILE A 107 1.88 12.71 -5.24
CA ILE A 107 1.13 11.45 -5.22
C ILE A 107 1.41 10.70 -3.92
N CYS A 108 2.68 10.57 -3.52
CA CYS A 108 3.05 9.91 -2.27
C CYS A 108 2.42 10.59 -1.05
N ASP A 109 2.41 11.91 -0.99
CA ASP A 109 1.80 12.66 0.13
C ASP A 109 0.31 12.36 0.25
N VAL A 110 -0.42 12.29 -0.88
CA VAL A 110 -1.85 11.96 -0.90
C VAL A 110 -2.11 10.51 -0.48
N LEU A 111 -1.31 9.57 -0.99
CA LEU A 111 -1.44 8.15 -0.63
C LEU A 111 -1.08 7.90 0.84
N GLU A 112 -0.05 8.58 1.35
CA GLU A 112 0.34 8.51 2.76
C GLU A 112 -0.77 9.03 3.68
N GLU A 113 -1.41 10.15 3.33
CA GLU A 113 -2.55 10.69 4.06
C GLU A 113 -3.70 9.66 4.15
N ALA A 114 -4.02 8.99 3.03
CA ALA A 114 -5.04 7.93 3.00
C ALA A 114 -4.68 6.74 3.90
N LEU A 115 -3.42 6.29 3.88
CA LEU A 115 -2.94 5.19 4.72
C LEU A 115 -2.95 5.54 6.21
N VAL A 116 -2.61 6.79 6.56
CA VAL A 116 -2.67 7.28 7.96
C VAL A 116 -4.13 7.32 8.45
N VAL A 117 -5.07 7.74 7.60
CA VAL A 117 -6.51 7.72 7.94
C VAL A 117 -6.96 6.28 8.20
N ARG A 118 -6.58 5.33 7.35
CA ARG A 118 -6.91 3.91 7.53
C ARG A 118 -6.37 3.33 8.84
N THR A 119 -5.13 3.64 9.19
CA THR A 119 -4.54 3.19 10.46
C THR A 119 -5.31 3.72 11.67
N ARG A 120 -5.78 4.97 11.63
CA ARG A 120 -6.59 5.55 12.69
C ARG A 120 -7.95 4.86 12.82
N GLU A 121 -8.59 4.53 11.69
CA GLU A 121 -9.84 3.78 11.64
C GLU A 121 -9.69 2.40 12.29
N GLU A 122 -8.66 1.64 11.94
CA GLU A 122 -8.35 0.33 12.52
C GLU A 122 -8.14 0.42 14.04
N ASN A 123 -7.35 1.39 14.50
CA ASN A 123 -7.09 1.60 15.94
C ASN A 123 -8.37 1.97 16.71
N VAL A 124 -9.29 2.73 16.12
CA VAL A 124 -10.58 3.07 16.76
C VAL A 124 -11.45 1.82 16.89
N LEU A 125 -11.53 0.99 15.84
CA LEU A 125 -12.31 -0.25 15.86
C LEU A 125 -11.76 -1.28 16.84
N GLU A 126 -10.44 -1.46 16.92
CA GLU A 126 -9.81 -2.33 17.92
C GLU A 126 -10.10 -1.89 19.34
N ASN A 127 -9.97 -0.59 19.63
CA ASN A 127 -10.27 -0.04 20.94
C ASN A 127 -11.75 -0.15 21.31
N ALA A 128 -12.66 -0.07 20.33
CA ALA A 128 -14.09 -0.25 20.56
C ALA A 128 -14.45 -1.70 20.95
N ASN A 129 -13.76 -2.69 20.36
CA ASN A 129 -13.98 -4.11 20.67
C ASN A 129 -13.52 -4.51 22.08
N THR A 130 -12.68 -3.71 22.73
CA THR A 130 -12.13 -4.00 24.07
C THR A 130 -12.85 -3.30 25.22
N LYS A 131 -13.81 -2.41 24.94
CA LYS A 131 -14.53 -1.61 25.96
C LYS A 131 -16.01 -1.96 25.98
N GLU A 132 -16.66 -1.69 27.14
CA GLU A 132 -18.11 -1.82 27.32
C GLU A 132 -18.91 -1.06 26.24
N PRO A 133 -20.17 -1.44 25.98
CA PRO A 133 -20.94 -0.93 24.84
C PRO A 133 -20.90 0.60 24.75
N ILE A 134 -20.36 1.09 23.67
CA ILE A 134 -20.24 2.53 23.39
C ILE A 134 -21.65 3.03 23.06
N SER A 135 -22.14 4.01 23.82
CA SER A 135 -23.47 4.62 23.60
C SER A 135 -23.51 5.50 22.34
N GLU A 136 -22.36 5.88 21.80
CA GLU A 136 -22.25 6.66 20.57
C GLU A 136 -21.13 6.03 19.71
N CYS A 137 -21.47 5.73 18.46
CA CYS A 137 -20.45 5.28 17.48
C CYS A 137 -19.54 6.49 17.18
N PRO A 138 -18.22 6.40 17.43
CA PRO A 138 -17.34 7.50 17.09
C PRO A 138 -17.39 7.76 15.57
N GLU A 139 -17.40 9.02 15.16
CA GLU A 139 -17.19 9.36 13.75
C GLU A 139 -15.80 8.87 13.35
N LEU A 140 -15.78 7.93 12.40
CA LEU A 140 -14.53 7.41 11.84
C LEU A 140 -14.01 8.41 10.80
N PRO A 141 -12.70 8.69 10.77
CA PRO A 141 -12.12 9.46 9.69
C PRO A 141 -12.27 8.69 8.38
N GLU A 142 -12.72 9.36 7.31
CA GLU A 142 -12.89 8.75 6.00
C GLU A 142 -11.73 9.12 5.08
N ILE A 143 -11.36 8.18 4.19
CA ILE A 143 -10.38 8.43 3.13
C ILE A 143 -11.03 9.32 2.08
N ASP A 144 -10.36 10.39 1.69
CA ASP A 144 -10.75 11.24 0.57
C ASP A 144 -10.40 10.55 -0.77
N TYR A 145 -11.31 9.70 -1.24
CA TYR A 145 -11.13 8.97 -2.50
C TYR A 145 -11.15 9.86 -3.75
N ASP A 146 -11.73 11.05 -3.69
CA ASP A 146 -11.65 11.99 -4.81
C ASP A 146 -10.22 12.50 -4.96
N LYS A 147 -9.58 12.86 -3.85
CA LYS A 147 -8.18 13.26 -3.81
C LYS A 147 -7.23 12.13 -4.23
N VAL A 148 -7.49 10.90 -3.78
CA VAL A 148 -6.75 9.70 -4.21
C VAL A 148 -6.93 9.46 -5.70
N GLY A 149 -8.15 9.58 -6.23
CA GLY A 149 -8.45 9.45 -7.66
C GLY A 149 -7.69 10.47 -8.52
N ASP A 150 -7.62 11.72 -8.07
CA ASP A 150 -6.83 12.77 -8.73
C ASP A 150 -5.33 12.45 -8.72
N ALA A 151 -4.79 11.94 -7.63
CA ALA A 151 -3.39 11.52 -7.54
C ALA A 151 -3.08 10.35 -8.49
N ILE A 152 -3.99 9.36 -8.59
CA ILE A 152 -3.88 8.24 -9.54
C ILE A 152 -3.95 8.74 -11.00
N ALA A 153 -4.80 9.72 -11.29
CA ALA A 153 -4.88 10.33 -12.62
C ALA A 153 -3.58 11.06 -12.99
N LEU A 154 -2.96 11.77 -12.04
CA LEU A 154 -1.63 12.35 -12.25
C LEU A 154 -0.57 11.26 -12.44
N PHE A 155 -0.62 10.15 -11.68
CA PHE A 155 0.26 9.00 -11.90
C PHE A 155 0.16 8.48 -13.34
N GLY A 156 -1.05 8.35 -13.88
CA GLY A 156 -1.26 7.96 -15.27
C GLY A 156 -0.59 8.88 -16.29
N LYS A 157 -0.42 10.18 -15.97
CA LYS A 157 0.31 11.14 -16.82
C LYS A 157 1.81 10.95 -16.80
N ILE A 158 2.40 10.61 -15.65
CA ILE A 158 3.85 10.46 -15.50
C ILE A 158 4.33 9.05 -15.87
N LEU A 159 3.45 8.03 -15.80
CA LEU A 159 3.79 6.62 -16.03
C LEU A 159 4.59 6.37 -17.33
N PRO A 160 4.27 6.98 -18.50
CA PRO A 160 5.04 6.75 -19.70
C PRO A 160 6.50 7.23 -19.64
N ALA A 161 6.84 8.08 -18.68
CA ALA A 161 8.21 8.57 -18.47
C ALA A 161 8.95 7.83 -17.32
N MET A 162 8.28 6.88 -16.66
CA MET A 162 8.87 6.09 -15.57
C MET A 162 9.59 4.84 -16.10
N TRP A 163 10.56 5.07 -16.98
CA TRP A 163 11.48 4.04 -17.46
C TRP A 163 12.87 4.25 -16.86
N TRP A 164 13.56 3.16 -16.57
CA TRP A 164 14.88 3.16 -15.97
C TRP A 164 15.75 2.03 -16.50
#